data_07ce15adc3acbddc8f674bcf7af77875
#
_entry.id   07ce15adc3acbddc8f674bcf7af77875
#
_cell.length_a   1.000
_cell.length_b   1.000
_cell.length_c   1.000
_cell.angle_alpha   90.00
_cell.angle_beta   90.00
_cell.angle_gamma   90.00
#
_symmetry.space_group_name_H-M   'P 1'
#
loop_
_entity.id
_entity.type
_entity.pdbx_description
1 polymer ?
#
loop_
_entity_poly.entity_id
_entity_poly.type
_entity_poly.pdbx_seq_one_letter_code
_entity_poly.pdbx_strand_id
1 'polypeptide(L)'
;MILQILIYVSSLLPIMHQTNAQSTLKLEISGLKNNKGFVLIAIFNSELGFPDKKELAVKKIRIPAQAGVISYDVQDLVPGTYALAIIHDENDNQRLDTGLFGIPKEGFCFSKGAMGTFGPPTFQAASFVHKAPNSSQKLQIKYW
;
A
#
# COMPACT_ATOMS: atom_id res chain seq x y z
N MET A 1 49.69 -49.23 -23.62
CA MET A 1 48.25 -49.08 -23.33
C MET A 1 48.17 -48.01 -22.23
N ILE A 2 47.89 -46.77 -22.63
CA ILE A 2 47.89 -45.60 -21.71
C ILE A 2 46.42 -45.37 -21.31
N LEU A 3 46.10 -45.57 -20.02
CA LEU A 3 44.75 -45.34 -19.49
C LEU A 3 44.63 -43.85 -19.16
N GLN A 4 43.84 -43.12 -19.98
CA GLN A 4 43.47 -41.74 -19.71
C GLN A 4 42.34 -41.73 -18.68
N ILE A 5 42.64 -41.26 -17.48
CA ILE A 5 41.63 -40.97 -16.44
C ILE A 5 41.01 -39.61 -16.74
N LEU A 6 39.76 -39.56 -17.19
CA LEU A 6 38.98 -38.34 -17.32
C LEU A 6 38.51 -37.92 -15.92
N ILE A 7 39.10 -36.85 -15.41
CA ILE A 7 38.63 -36.24 -14.15
C ILE A 7 37.47 -35.28 -14.51
N TYR A 8 36.23 -35.67 -14.19
CA TYR A 8 35.07 -34.80 -14.24
C TYR A 8 35.14 -33.85 -13.04
N VAL A 9 35.55 -32.61 -13.26
CA VAL A 9 35.41 -31.55 -12.29
C VAL A 9 33.97 -31.05 -12.36
N SER A 10 33.11 -31.56 -11.50
CA SER A 10 31.78 -31.04 -11.28
C SER A 10 31.88 -29.68 -10.59
N SER A 11 31.74 -28.59 -11.34
CA SER A 11 31.66 -27.25 -10.79
C SER A 11 30.28 -27.08 -10.12
N LEU A 12 30.23 -27.25 -8.82
CA LEU A 12 29.11 -26.85 -7.99
C LEU A 12 29.04 -25.31 -7.97
N LEU A 13 28.22 -24.76 -8.87
CA LEU A 13 27.85 -23.35 -8.79
C LEU A 13 27.02 -23.15 -7.51
N PRO A 14 27.38 -22.20 -6.62
CA PRO A 14 26.56 -21.90 -5.47
C PRO A 14 25.20 -21.37 -5.95
N ILE A 15 24.13 -22.04 -5.61
CA ILE A 15 22.76 -21.53 -5.77
C ILE A 15 22.67 -20.35 -4.83
N MET A 16 22.78 -19.14 -5.38
CA MET A 16 22.49 -17.90 -4.65
C MET A 16 21.00 -17.90 -4.32
N HIS A 17 20.66 -18.33 -3.14
CA HIS A 17 19.34 -18.09 -2.58
C HIS A 17 19.20 -16.57 -2.41
N GLN A 18 18.47 -15.94 -3.33
CA GLN A 18 17.96 -14.59 -3.08
C GLN A 18 16.99 -14.69 -1.90
N THR A 19 17.49 -14.36 -0.72
CA THR A 19 16.62 -14.07 0.42
C THR A 19 15.86 -12.81 0.03
N ASN A 20 14.61 -12.96 -0.40
CA ASN A 20 13.68 -11.84 -0.46
C ASN A 20 13.64 -11.26 0.96
N ALA A 21 14.34 -10.15 1.15
CA ALA A 21 14.31 -9.46 2.43
C ALA A 21 12.84 -9.09 2.69
N GLN A 22 12.22 -9.77 3.63
CA GLN A 22 10.89 -9.42 4.10
C GLN A 22 10.91 -7.96 4.49
N SER A 23 10.05 -7.15 3.90
CA SER A 23 9.95 -5.76 4.22
C SER A 23 8.55 -5.39 4.67
N THR A 24 8.47 -4.53 5.68
CA THR A 24 7.24 -4.15 6.35
C THR A 24 6.99 -2.66 6.14
N LEU A 25 5.80 -2.32 5.64
CA LEU A 25 5.32 -0.94 5.64
C LEU A 25 4.40 -0.75 6.85
N LYS A 26 4.83 0.07 7.80
CA LYS A 26 4.04 0.42 8.99
C LYS A 26 3.12 1.59 8.68
N LEU A 27 1.83 1.41 8.93
CA LEU A 27 0.81 2.44 8.77
C LEU A 27 0.29 2.89 10.13
N GLU A 28 0.27 4.20 10.37
CA GLU A 28 -0.43 4.85 11.47
C GLU A 28 -1.56 5.68 10.90
N ILE A 29 -2.81 5.26 11.11
CA ILE A 29 -4.01 5.89 10.56
C ILE A 29 -4.78 6.54 11.70
N SER A 30 -5.05 7.84 11.58
CA SER A 30 -5.75 8.64 12.57
C SER A 30 -6.87 9.49 11.93
N GLY A 31 -7.66 10.18 12.77
CA GLY A 31 -8.67 11.12 12.31
C GLY A 31 -10.03 10.51 11.98
N LEU A 32 -10.28 9.23 12.34
CA LEU A 32 -11.61 8.65 12.22
C LEU A 32 -12.59 9.34 13.16
N LYS A 33 -13.73 9.76 12.63
CA LYS A 33 -14.79 10.45 13.43
C LYS A 33 -15.64 9.49 14.26
N ASN A 34 -15.65 8.20 13.93
CA ASN A 34 -16.40 7.16 14.65
C ASN A 34 -15.83 5.75 14.36
N ASN A 35 -16.42 4.73 14.99
CA ASN A 35 -16.02 3.33 14.86
C ASN A 35 -16.88 2.53 13.87
N LYS A 36 -17.68 3.17 13.02
CA LYS A 36 -18.56 2.49 12.10
C LYS A 36 -17.80 1.98 10.89
N GLY A 37 -18.18 0.80 10.40
CA GLY A 37 -17.67 0.25 9.16
C GLY A 37 -16.19 -0.12 9.20
N PHE A 38 -15.47 0.23 8.15
CA PHE A 38 -14.11 -0.24 7.90
C PHE A 38 -13.21 0.86 7.36
N VAL A 39 -11.92 0.71 7.58
CA VAL A 39 -10.90 1.45 6.84
C VAL A 39 -10.45 0.57 5.68
N LEU A 40 -10.62 1.08 4.47
CA LEU A 40 -10.19 0.42 3.24
C LEU A 40 -8.90 1.07 2.76
N ILE A 41 -7.89 0.27 2.48
CA ILE A 41 -6.58 0.74 2.02
C ILE A 41 -6.28 0.09 0.68
N ALA A 42 -6.05 0.90 -0.34
CA ALA A 42 -5.56 0.46 -1.63
C ALA A 42 -4.12 0.94 -1.84
N ILE A 43 -3.21 0.03 -2.17
CA ILE A 43 -1.79 0.29 -2.41
C ILE A 43 -1.52 0.16 -3.90
N PHE A 44 -0.99 1.22 -4.51
CA PHE A 44 -0.67 1.29 -5.93
C PHE A 44 0.85 1.42 -6.11
N ASN A 45 1.38 0.79 -7.14
CA ASN A 45 2.79 0.89 -7.54
C ASN A 45 2.97 1.60 -8.89
N SER A 46 1.91 2.15 -9.44
CA SER A 46 1.90 2.93 -10.68
C SER A 46 0.75 3.92 -10.70
N GLU A 47 0.81 4.88 -11.60
CA GLU A 47 -0.27 5.85 -11.81
C GLU A 47 -1.54 5.24 -12.43
N LEU A 48 -1.40 4.06 -13.04
CA LEU A 48 -2.51 3.40 -13.70
C LEU A 48 -3.59 2.99 -12.69
N GLY A 49 -4.72 3.67 -12.77
CA GLY A 49 -5.87 3.42 -11.91
C GLY A 49 -5.85 4.11 -10.55
N PHE A 50 -4.75 4.74 -10.16
CA PHE A 50 -4.70 5.52 -8.91
C PHE A 50 -5.55 6.79 -9.03
N PRO A 51 -6.34 7.13 -8.01
CA PRO A 51 -6.64 6.33 -6.80
C PRO A 51 -7.94 5.51 -6.93
N ASP A 52 -8.68 5.61 -8.05
CA ASP A 52 -10.10 5.22 -8.13
C ASP A 52 -10.34 3.76 -8.53
N LYS A 53 -9.42 3.20 -9.31
CA LYS A 53 -9.55 1.81 -9.81
C LYS A 53 -8.85 0.83 -8.88
N LYS A 54 -9.49 0.54 -7.74
CA LYS A 54 -8.94 -0.38 -6.72
C LYS A 54 -8.60 -1.78 -7.25
N GLU A 55 -9.17 -2.16 -8.39
CA GLU A 55 -8.87 -3.43 -9.07
C GLU A 55 -7.43 -3.48 -9.57
N LEU A 56 -6.82 -2.32 -9.82
CA LEU A 56 -5.44 -2.18 -10.28
C LEU A 56 -4.45 -1.94 -9.12
N ALA A 57 -4.94 -1.89 -7.88
CA ALA A 57 -4.09 -1.84 -6.71
C ALA A 57 -3.33 -3.16 -6.52
N VAL A 58 -2.04 -3.08 -6.19
CA VAL A 58 -1.21 -4.27 -5.94
C VAL A 58 -1.56 -4.94 -4.62
N LYS A 59 -2.15 -4.21 -3.68
CA LYS A 59 -2.65 -4.76 -2.42
C LYS A 59 -3.88 -3.99 -1.96
N LYS A 60 -4.86 -4.73 -1.43
CA LYS A 60 -6.07 -4.19 -0.81
C LYS A 60 -6.21 -4.73 0.59
N ILE A 61 -6.49 -3.86 1.54
CA ILE A 61 -6.57 -4.19 2.96
C ILE A 61 -7.89 -3.60 3.49
N ARG A 62 -8.57 -4.35 4.32
CA ARG A 62 -9.80 -3.94 5.00
C ARG A 62 -9.66 -4.23 6.48
N ILE A 63 -9.77 -3.21 7.31
CA ILE A 63 -9.64 -3.32 8.76
C ILE A 63 -10.84 -2.66 9.44
N PRO A 64 -11.33 -3.18 10.57
CA PRO A 64 -12.42 -2.54 11.32
C PRO A 64 -12.05 -1.12 11.71
N ALA A 65 -12.98 -0.17 11.55
CA ALA A 65 -12.80 1.19 12.02
C ALA A 65 -12.82 1.25 13.54
N GLN A 66 -11.90 2.03 14.12
CA GLN A 66 -11.85 2.28 15.57
C GLN A 66 -11.35 3.69 15.83
N ALA A 67 -11.82 4.29 16.94
CA ALA A 67 -11.36 5.60 17.36
C ALA A 67 -9.88 5.59 17.74
N GLY A 68 -9.23 6.75 17.63
CA GLY A 68 -7.82 6.92 17.97
C GLY A 68 -6.91 6.62 16.78
N VAL A 69 -5.79 5.98 17.06
CA VAL A 69 -4.80 5.62 16.06
C VAL A 69 -4.87 4.12 15.78
N ILE A 70 -5.05 3.79 14.51
CA ILE A 70 -4.95 2.42 14.02
C ILE A 70 -3.52 2.19 13.54
N SER A 71 -2.85 1.21 14.13
CA SER A 71 -1.54 0.75 13.65
C SER A 71 -1.73 -0.53 12.84
N TYR A 72 -1.17 -0.58 11.64
CA TYR A 72 -1.25 -1.76 10.77
C TYR A 72 0.08 -1.99 10.04
N ASP A 73 0.57 -3.21 10.09
CA ASP A 73 1.80 -3.61 9.43
C ASP A 73 1.49 -4.36 8.12
N VAL A 74 1.79 -3.72 6.99
CA VAL A 74 1.70 -4.35 5.67
C VAL A 74 2.94 -5.19 5.47
N GLN A 75 2.75 -6.51 5.52
CA GLN A 75 3.82 -7.50 5.35
C GLN A 75 4.08 -7.78 3.87
N ASP A 76 5.33 -8.17 3.58
CA ASP A 76 5.75 -8.69 2.27
C ASP A 76 5.50 -7.72 1.10
N LEU A 77 5.60 -6.42 1.38
CA LEU A 77 5.58 -5.41 0.34
C LEU A 77 7.01 -5.26 -0.22
N VAL A 78 7.20 -5.57 -1.49
CA VAL A 78 8.53 -5.47 -2.15
C VAL A 78 9.00 -4.01 -2.11
N PRO A 79 10.29 -3.73 -1.83
CA PRO A 79 10.82 -2.37 -1.93
C PRO A 79 10.52 -1.72 -3.28
N GLY A 80 10.05 -0.47 -3.26
CA GLY A 80 9.63 0.23 -4.47
C GLY A 80 8.91 1.54 -4.19
N THR A 81 8.37 2.15 -5.22
CA THR A 81 7.58 3.38 -5.12
C THR A 81 6.10 3.05 -5.10
N TYR A 82 5.38 3.59 -4.10
CA TYR A 82 3.97 3.32 -3.87
C TYR A 82 3.20 4.58 -3.55
N ALA A 83 1.90 4.55 -3.80
CA ALA A 83 0.94 5.52 -3.29
C ALA A 83 -0.23 4.78 -2.62
N LEU A 84 -0.78 5.37 -1.57
CA LEU A 84 -1.91 4.84 -0.82
C LEU A 84 -3.15 5.71 -1.05
N ALA A 85 -4.28 5.04 -1.26
CA ALA A 85 -5.61 5.64 -1.17
C ALA A 85 -6.37 4.94 -0.03
N ILE A 86 -6.92 5.73 0.87
CA ILE A 86 -7.58 5.23 2.09
C ILE A 86 -8.95 5.86 2.23
N ILE A 87 -9.93 5.05 2.59
CA ILE A 87 -11.32 5.45 2.79
C ILE A 87 -11.79 4.94 4.14
N HIS A 88 -12.55 5.76 4.87
CA HIS A 88 -13.35 5.31 6.01
C HIS A 88 -14.77 4.98 5.49
N ASP A 89 -14.96 3.74 5.09
CA ASP A 89 -16.21 3.18 4.57
C ASP A 89 -17.17 2.89 5.74
N GLU A 90 -18.03 3.85 6.06
CA GLU A 90 -18.90 3.79 7.24
C GLU A 90 -20.10 2.85 7.06
N ASN A 91 -20.52 2.57 5.81
CA ASN A 91 -21.68 1.75 5.48
C ASN A 91 -21.35 0.40 4.84
N ASP A 92 -20.04 0.09 4.72
CA ASP A 92 -19.51 -1.18 4.17
C ASP A 92 -19.96 -1.46 2.72
N ASN A 93 -20.03 -0.42 1.89
CA ASN A 93 -20.35 -0.57 0.47
C ASN A 93 -19.09 -0.68 -0.43
N GLN A 94 -17.88 -0.64 0.19
CA GLN A 94 -16.58 -0.80 -0.44
C GLN A 94 -16.23 0.26 -1.50
N ARG A 95 -16.76 1.44 -1.37
CA ARG A 95 -16.48 2.61 -2.22
C ARG A 95 -16.56 3.89 -1.40
N LEU A 96 -15.96 4.96 -1.92
CA LEU A 96 -16.14 6.29 -1.37
C LEU A 96 -17.48 6.85 -1.79
N ASP A 97 -18.38 7.09 -0.85
CA ASP A 97 -19.66 7.75 -1.12
C ASP A 97 -19.43 9.25 -1.34
N THR A 98 -20.08 9.75 -2.40
CA THR A 98 -20.00 11.17 -2.76
C THR A 98 -21.42 11.79 -2.82
N GLY A 99 -21.49 13.07 -2.55
CA GLY A 99 -22.66 13.90 -2.71
C GLY A 99 -22.72 14.58 -4.09
N LEU A 100 -23.44 15.69 -4.11
CA LEU A 100 -23.48 16.57 -5.28
C LEU A 100 -22.07 17.06 -5.62
N PHE A 101 -21.78 17.20 -6.90
CA PHE A 101 -20.48 17.66 -7.42
C PHE A 101 -19.29 16.79 -7.04
N GLY A 102 -19.54 15.51 -6.68
CA GLY A 102 -18.48 14.57 -6.31
C GLY A 102 -17.81 14.85 -4.95
N ILE A 103 -18.45 15.67 -4.10
CA ILE A 103 -17.94 15.94 -2.75
C ILE A 103 -18.03 14.68 -1.92
N PRO A 104 -16.90 14.21 -1.30
CA PRO A 104 -16.92 13.02 -0.45
C PRO A 104 -17.84 13.21 0.77
N LYS A 105 -18.67 12.19 1.04
CA LYS A 105 -19.49 12.09 2.26
C LYS A 105 -18.84 11.30 3.37
N GLU A 106 -17.84 10.52 3.01
CA GLU A 106 -17.05 9.68 3.91
C GLU A 106 -15.63 10.20 4.04
N GLY A 107 -14.94 9.75 5.08
CA GLY A 107 -13.56 10.15 5.32
C GLY A 107 -12.60 9.49 4.33
N PHE A 108 -11.55 10.20 3.96
CA PHE A 108 -10.52 9.68 3.08
C PHE A 108 -9.17 10.36 3.34
N CYS A 109 -8.11 9.74 2.89
CA CYS A 109 -6.78 10.37 2.79
C CYS A 109 -5.91 9.63 1.76
N PHE A 110 -4.81 10.27 1.43
CA PHE A 110 -3.77 9.72 0.58
C PHE A 110 -2.43 9.78 1.30
N SER A 111 -1.49 8.92 0.88
CA SER A 111 -0.12 8.97 1.40
C SER A 111 0.50 10.36 1.24
N LYS A 112 1.42 10.69 2.15
CA LYS A 112 2.06 12.02 2.26
C LYS A 112 1.08 13.17 2.54
N GLY A 113 -0.19 12.89 2.89
CA GLY A 113 -1.21 13.93 3.03
C GLY A 113 -1.54 14.65 1.72
N ALA A 114 -1.24 14.01 0.57
CA ALA A 114 -1.47 14.61 -0.74
C ALA A 114 -2.94 14.93 -0.97
N MET A 115 -3.21 16.06 -1.60
CA MET A 115 -4.55 16.53 -1.97
C MET A 115 -4.49 17.11 -3.37
N GLY A 116 -5.52 16.89 -4.17
CA GLY A 116 -5.69 17.57 -5.44
C GLY A 116 -6.43 18.90 -5.28
N THR A 117 -6.37 19.77 -6.28
CA THR A 117 -7.05 21.07 -6.26
C THR A 117 -8.56 20.93 -6.57
N PHE A 118 -8.92 20.12 -7.55
CA PHE A 118 -10.30 19.88 -7.99
C PHE A 118 -10.62 18.38 -8.13
N GLY A 119 -10.03 17.56 -7.26
CA GLY A 119 -10.20 16.10 -7.30
C GLY A 119 -9.09 15.41 -6.53
N PRO A 120 -8.89 14.10 -6.73
CA PRO A 120 -7.84 13.36 -6.08
C PRO A 120 -6.44 13.85 -6.54
N PRO A 121 -5.40 13.62 -5.73
CA PRO A 121 -4.03 13.91 -6.12
C PRO A 121 -3.55 12.99 -7.24
N THR A 122 -2.48 13.40 -7.91
CA THR A 122 -1.75 12.50 -8.82
C THR A 122 -1.00 11.43 -8.04
N PHE A 123 -0.70 10.32 -8.70
CA PHE A 123 0.17 9.28 -8.15
C PHE A 123 1.50 9.87 -7.68
N GLN A 124 2.13 10.72 -8.48
CA GLN A 124 3.42 11.35 -8.14
C GLN A 124 3.34 12.20 -6.85
N ALA A 125 2.25 12.95 -6.66
CA ALA A 125 2.06 13.77 -5.46
C ALA A 125 1.92 12.92 -4.20
N ALA A 126 1.27 11.75 -4.31
CA ALA A 126 1.04 10.83 -3.20
C ALA A 126 2.14 9.79 -3.03
N SER A 127 3.04 9.60 -4.01
CA SER A 127 4.01 8.52 -3.99
C SER A 127 5.12 8.70 -2.96
N PHE A 128 5.54 7.60 -2.36
CA PHE A 128 6.66 7.50 -1.43
C PHE A 128 7.50 6.26 -1.76
N VAL A 129 8.74 6.24 -1.28
CA VAL A 129 9.63 5.10 -1.45
C VAL A 129 9.54 4.20 -0.23
N HIS A 130 9.12 2.94 -0.45
CA HIS A 130 9.19 1.87 0.54
C HIS A 130 10.54 1.17 0.43
N LYS A 131 11.25 1.05 1.55
CA LYS A 131 12.59 0.44 1.64
C LYS A 131 12.58 -0.71 2.63
N ALA A 132 13.40 -1.75 2.35
CA ALA A 132 13.70 -2.79 3.31
C ALA A 132 14.66 -2.26 4.40
N PRO A 133 14.63 -2.80 5.64
CA PRO A 133 13.65 -3.78 6.12
C PRO A 133 12.30 -3.17 6.48
N ASN A 134 12.23 -1.86 6.75
CA ASN A 134 11.00 -1.19 7.18
C ASN A 134 10.88 0.21 6.61
N SER A 135 9.67 0.64 6.38
CA SER A 135 9.30 2.05 6.18
C SER A 135 7.97 2.34 6.88
N SER A 136 7.61 3.61 7.01
CA SER A 136 6.37 4.01 7.69
C SER A 136 5.65 5.14 6.97
N GLN A 137 4.32 5.16 7.12
CA GLN A 137 3.46 6.26 6.69
C GLN A 137 2.51 6.65 7.81
N LYS A 138 2.43 7.96 8.09
CA LYS A 138 1.40 8.55 8.95
C LYS A 138 0.31 9.13 8.09
N LEU A 139 -0.92 8.74 8.37
CA LEU A 139 -2.09 8.99 7.54
C LEU A 139 -3.19 9.59 8.39
N GLN A 140 -3.72 10.71 7.97
CA GLN A 140 -4.80 11.38 8.68
C GLN A 140 -6.04 11.44 7.80
N ILE A 141 -7.08 10.72 8.17
CA ILE A 141 -8.37 10.75 7.49
C ILE A 141 -9.01 12.12 7.69
N LYS A 142 -9.51 12.68 6.61
CA LYS A 142 -10.21 13.96 6.56
C LYS A 142 -11.64 13.75 6.07
N TYR A 143 -12.52 14.61 6.53
CA TYR A 143 -13.92 14.69 6.11
C TYR A 143 -14.18 16.10 5.58
N TRP A 144 -15.08 16.22 4.62
CA TRP A 144 -15.54 17.50 4.09
C TRP A 144 -16.78 18.00 4.83
#